data_ccdd6a6ff7e1401856e049fcbbfaabed
#
_entry.id   ccdd6a6ff7e1401856e049fcbbfaabed
#
_cell.length_a   1.000
_cell.length_b   1.000
_cell.length_c   1.000
_cell.angle_alpha   90.00
_cell.angle_beta   90.00
_cell.angle_gamma   90.00
#
_symmetry.space_group_name_H-M   'P 1'
#
loop_
_entity.id
_entity.type
_entity.pdbx_description
1 polymer ?
#
loop_
_entity_poly.entity_id
_entity_poly.type
_entity_poly.pdbx_seq_one_letter_code
_entity_poly.pdbx_strand_id
1 'polypeptide(L)'
;MDKFPFTNPENLRKVAVVCHRNADPDAYLSAYAVSSLLALIAPECKIEVVTPEGMTTLTSKLAEKFPRKTIQESDADYDLYVAVDVGDAELLKGWRGKMEVSKGVRVLVDHHPYRDAKLFDHVIVDEQATSAAEVVFRLFSEADVKVDPKTAQALLEAILYDSSHLAIAKGDGLRTVVKLLDFGADITEARRELRTEPDHGEVMAKLKGAQRLKVHKLGDWVASTSTIGSFQAHVARALVYLGADVAVVGGESEGETRVSLRSNQRFSDVTKIQLGTQIAEEVVKRLGGHGGGHSTAASFSTNATEDEAIDNCVKRLAELLGSEVHTLP
;
A
#
# COMPACT_ATOMS: atom_id res chain seq x y z
N MET A 1 -25.32 -28.87 -5.04
CA MET A 1 -24.12 -28.26 -4.41
C MET A 1 -23.98 -26.91 -5.02
N ASP A 2 -24.26 -25.89 -4.25
CA ASP A 2 -24.08 -24.51 -4.72
C ASP A 2 -22.58 -24.26 -4.89
N LYS A 3 -22.13 -24.26 -6.14
CA LYS A 3 -20.72 -24.15 -6.53
C LYS A 3 -20.14 -22.75 -6.34
N PHE A 4 -20.97 -21.80 -5.94
CA PHE A 4 -20.59 -20.45 -5.59
C PHE A 4 -21.32 -20.07 -4.30
N PRO A 5 -20.61 -19.65 -3.24
CA PRO A 5 -21.19 -19.68 -1.87
C PRO A 5 -22.29 -18.66 -1.60
N PHE A 6 -22.66 -17.77 -2.55
CA PHE A 6 -23.44 -16.59 -2.20
C PHE A 6 -24.82 -16.49 -2.84
N THR A 7 -25.07 -17.17 -3.98
CA THR A 7 -26.34 -17.06 -4.67
C THR A 7 -26.47 -18.13 -5.77
N ASN A 8 -27.69 -18.41 -6.19
CA ASN A 8 -27.93 -19.24 -7.38
C ASN A 8 -27.57 -18.41 -8.63
N PRO A 9 -26.52 -18.79 -9.42
CA PRO A 9 -26.08 -18.02 -10.58
C PRO A 9 -27.20 -17.73 -11.61
N GLU A 10 -28.17 -18.61 -11.72
CA GLU A 10 -29.30 -18.44 -12.65
C GLU A 10 -30.19 -17.22 -12.33
N ASN A 11 -30.16 -16.75 -11.10
CA ASN A 11 -30.96 -15.62 -10.65
C ASN A 11 -30.22 -14.27 -10.77
N LEU A 12 -28.93 -14.29 -11.11
CA LEU A 12 -28.14 -13.07 -11.25
C LEU A 12 -28.41 -12.38 -12.58
N ARG A 13 -28.87 -11.13 -12.53
CA ARG A 13 -29.06 -10.27 -13.70
C ARG A 13 -28.06 -9.12 -13.71
N LYS A 14 -27.78 -8.59 -12.54
CA LYS A 14 -26.86 -7.46 -12.41
C LYS A 14 -26.02 -7.55 -11.15
N VAL A 15 -24.69 -7.46 -11.30
CA VAL A 15 -23.72 -7.55 -10.21
C VAL A 15 -22.84 -6.30 -10.19
N ALA A 16 -22.61 -5.77 -8.98
CA ALA A 16 -21.59 -4.76 -8.72
C ALA A 16 -20.39 -5.41 -7.99
N VAL A 17 -19.21 -5.35 -8.57
CA VAL A 17 -17.97 -5.69 -7.88
C VAL A 17 -17.31 -4.39 -7.41
N VAL A 18 -17.30 -4.15 -6.11
CA VAL A 18 -17.01 -2.84 -5.52
C VAL A 18 -15.63 -2.85 -4.87
N CYS A 19 -14.72 -2.01 -5.38
CA CYS A 19 -13.43 -1.75 -4.78
C CYS A 19 -13.52 -0.68 -3.68
N HIS A 20 -12.46 -0.50 -2.93
CA HIS A 20 -12.32 0.67 -2.06
C HIS A 20 -12.14 1.98 -2.89
N ARG A 21 -12.36 3.16 -2.26
CA ARG A 21 -12.10 4.47 -2.89
C ARG A 21 -10.65 4.56 -3.38
N ASN A 22 -10.44 5.22 -4.53
CA ASN A 22 -9.13 5.37 -5.14
C ASN A 22 -8.42 4.00 -5.28
N ALA A 23 -9.13 3.06 -5.92
CA ALA A 23 -8.75 1.66 -6.01
C ALA A 23 -7.28 1.48 -6.42
N ASP A 24 -6.56 0.70 -5.66
CA ASP A 24 -5.19 0.31 -5.94
C ASP A 24 -5.12 -0.96 -6.82
N PRO A 25 -3.95 -1.45 -7.19
CA PRO A 25 -3.82 -2.64 -8.02
C PRO A 25 -4.44 -3.90 -7.42
N ASP A 26 -4.33 -4.15 -6.10
CA ASP A 26 -4.95 -5.37 -5.53
C ASP A 26 -6.47 -5.30 -5.60
N ALA A 27 -7.07 -4.19 -5.17
CA ALA A 27 -8.52 -4.00 -5.24
C ALA A 27 -9.07 -4.17 -6.67
N TYR A 28 -8.46 -3.50 -7.67
CA TYR A 28 -8.97 -3.53 -9.04
C TYR A 28 -8.73 -4.86 -9.74
N LEU A 29 -7.55 -5.46 -9.63
CA LEU A 29 -7.22 -6.72 -10.31
C LEU A 29 -7.94 -7.90 -9.65
N SER A 30 -8.17 -7.85 -8.34
CA SER A 30 -9.05 -8.79 -7.65
C SER A 30 -10.50 -8.64 -8.10
N ALA A 31 -11.00 -7.41 -8.27
CA ALA A 31 -12.33 -7.17 -8.85
C ALA A 31 -12.43 -7.64 -10.32
N TYR A 32 -11.37 -7.47 -11.11
CA TYR A 32 -11.26 -8.02 -12.45
C TYR A 32 -11.40 -9.56 -12.44
N ALA A 33 -10.69 -10.23 -11.53
CA ALA A 33 -10.72 -11.69 -11.42
C ALA A 33 -12.09 -12.21 -10.93
N VAL A 34 -12.70 -11.56 -9.93
CA VAL A 34 -14.07 -11.85 -9.50
C VAL A 34 -15.06 -11.69 -10.67
N SER A 35 -14.92 -10.62 -11.45
CA SER A 35 -15.76 -10.40 -12.64
C SER A 35 -15.55 -11.48 -13.70
N SER A 36 -14.32 -12.00 -13.85
CA SER A 36 -14.02 -13.10 -14.77
C SER A 36 -14.68 -14.40 -14.30
N LEU A 37 -14.61 -14.70 -13.00
CA LEU A 37 -15.28 -15.87 -12.41
C LEU A 37 -16.79 -15.78 -12.60
N LEU A 38 -17.38 -14.64 -12.27
CA LEU A 38 -18.84 -14.42 -12.41
C LEU A 38 -19.29 -14.54 -13.87
N ALA A 39 -18.53 -14.05 -14.84
CA ALA A 39 -18.85 -14.19 -16.26
C ALA A 39 -18.86 -15.66 -16.75
N LEU A 40 -18.09 -16.54 -16.10
CA LEU A 40 -18.08 -17.98 -16.41
C LEU A 40 -19.26 -18.74 -15.79
N ILE A 41 -19.65 -18.37 -14.56
CA ILE A 41 -20.72 -19.07 -13.85
C ILE A 41 -22.12 -18.48 -14.10
N ALA A 42 -22.20 -17.20 -14.49
CA ALA A 42 -23.43 -16.48 -14.80
C ALA A 42 -23.28 -15.64 -16.08
N PRO A 43 -23.17 -16.27 -17.27
CA PRO A 43 -22.79 -15.59 -18.52
C PRO A 43 -23.78 -14.52 -18.99
N GLU A 44 -25.03 -14.60 -18.59
CA GLU A 44 -26.07 -13.61 -18.93
C GLU A 44 -26.11 -12.43 -17.97
N CYS A 45 -25.26 -12.45 -16.92
CA CYS A 45 -25.23 -11.42 -15.91
C CYS A 45 -24.47 -10.19 -16.38
N LYS A 46 -25.03 -9.00 -16.15
CA LYS A 46 -24.33 -7.73 -16.36
C LYS A 46 -23.45 -7.42 -15.16
N ILE A 47 -22.14 -7.43 -15.35
CA ILE A 47 -21.18 -7.18 -14.29
C ILE A 47 -20.57 -5.78 -14.47
N GLU A 48 -20.59 -4.98 -13.43
CA GLU A 48 -19.99 -3.65 -13.38
C GLU A 48 -18.95 -3.60 -12.24
N VAL A 49 -17.72 -3.18 -12.56
CA VAL A 49 -16.70 -2.93 -11.55
C VAL A 49 -16.85 -1.50 -11.05
N VAL A 50 -16.95 -1.35 -9.75
CA VAL A 50 -17.13 -0.05 -9.10
C VAL A 50 -15.83 0.41 -8.48
N THR A 51 -15.40 1.61 -8.85
CA THR A 51 -14.21 2.27 -8.31
C THR A 51 -14.60 3.62 -7.71
N PRO A 52 -15.11 3.66 -6.47
CA PRO A 52 -15.50 4.90 -5.82
C PRO A 52 -14.32 5.88 -5.79
N GLU A 53 -14.57 7.14 -6.20
CA GLU A 53 -13.53 8.17 -6.31
C GLU A 53 -12.34 7.79 -7.25
N GLY A 54 -12.55 6.82 -8.17
CA GLY A 54 -11.58 6.47 -9.21
C GLY A 54 -10.54 5.42 -8.80
N MET A 55 -9.38 5.50 -9.43
CA MET A 55 -8.27 4.55 -9.31
C MET A 55 -6.95 5.29 -9.18
N THR A 56 -5.93 4.65 -8.60
CA THR A 56 -4.56 5.19 -8.61
C THR A 56 -4.02 5.29 -10.04
N THR A 57 -2.97 6.07 -10.25
CA THR A 57 -2.33 6.18 -11.58
C THR A 57 -1.84 4.83 -12.08
N LEU A 58 -1.24 4.02 -11.20
CA LEU A 58 -0.78 2.67 -11.56
C LEU A 58 -1.95 1.77 -11.92
N THR A 59 -3.01 1.79 -11.13
CA THR A 59 -4.22 1.00 -11.39
C THR A 59 -4.88 1.38 -12.71
N SER A 60 -4.93 2.67 -13.03
CA SER A 60 -5.47 3.16 -14.31
C SER A 60 -4.69 2.59 -15.51
N LYS A 61 -3.35 2.55 -15.42
CA LYS A 61 -2.50 1.89 -16.43
C LYS A 61 -2.80 0.39 -16.54
N LEU A 62 -2.95 -0.31 -15.43
CA LEU A 62 -3.26 -1.74 -15.41
C LEU A 62 -4.67 -2.02 -15.95
N ALA A 63 -5.63 -1.11 -15.74
CA ALA A 63 -6.99 -1.24 -16.26
C ALA A 63 -7.05 -1.20 -17.80
N GLU A 64 -6.11 -0.56 -18.47
CA GLU A 64 -5.99 -0.62 -19.94
C GLU A 64 -5.64 -2.05 -20.42
N LYS A 65 -4.83 -2.77 -19.67
CA LYS A 65 -4.44 -4.16 -19.95
C LYS A 65 -5.54 -5.16 -19.54
N PHE A 66 -6.21 -4.90 -18.43
CA PHE A 66 -7.28 -5.72 -17.86
C PHE A 66 -8.64 -4.98 -17.90
N PRO A 67 -9.19 -4.70 -19.08
CA PRO A 67 -10.36 -3.83 -19.19
C PRO A 67 -11.62 -4.48 -18.60
N ARG A 68 -12.34 -3.71 -17.80
CA ARG A 68 -13.72 -3.97 -17.35
C ARG A 68 -14.54 -2.70 -17.51
N LYS A 69 -15.87 -2.86 -17.59
CA LYS A 69 -16.74 -1.69 -17.48
C LYS A 69 -16.69 -1.14 -16.06
N THR A 70 -16.00 -0.02 -15.88
CA THR A 70 -15.89 0.65 -14.59
C THR A 70 -16.92 1.78 -14.47
N ILE A 71 -17.44 1.96 -13.26
CA ILE A 71 -18.33 3.05 -12.87
C ILE A 71 -17.93 3.57 -11.51
N GLN A 72 -18.21 4.83 -11.23
CA GLN A 72 -18.00 5.42 -9.90
C GLN A 72 -19.31 5.46 -9.10
N GLU A 73 -20.41 5.77 -9.76
CA GLU A 73 -21.74 5.91 -9.19
C GLU A 73 -22.79 5.22 -10.06
N SER A 74 -23.92 4.83 -9.48
CA SER A 74 -25.06 4.25 -10.20
C SER A 74 -26.31 4.33 -9.33
N ASP A 75 -27.44 4.66 -9.93
CA ASP A 75 -28.77 4.59 -9.28
C ASP A 75 -29.42 3.21 -9.44
N ALA A 76 -28.82 2.31 -10.20
CA ALA A 76 -29.37 0.98 -10.45
C ALA A 76 -29.31 0.08 -9.22
N ASP A 77 -30.28 -0.81 -9.08
CA ASP A 77 -30.22 -1.92 -8.12
C ASP A 77 -29.40 -3.09 -8.69
N TYR A 78 -28.81 -3.85 -7.78
CA TYR A 78 -28.02 -5.04 -8.08
C TYR A 78 -28.50 -6.22 -7.27
N ASP A 79 -28.45 -7.41 -7.88
CA ASP A 79 -28.82 -8.67 -7.22
C ASP A 79 -27.73 -9.14 -6.27
N LEU A 80 -26.46 -8.77 -6.59
CA LEU A 80 -25.28 -9.11 -5.83
C LEU A 80 -24.30 -7.93 -5.81
N TYR A 81 -23.77 -7.65 -4.63
CA TYR A 81 -22.64 -6.74 -4.41
C TYR A 81 -21.48 -7.58 -3.87
N VAL A 82 -20.34 -7.51 -4.52
CA VAL A 82 -19.10 -8.14 -4.04
C VAL A 82 -18.11 -7.05 -3.75
N ALA A 83 -17.92 -6.71 -2.47
CA ALA A 83 -16.87 -5.80 -2.05
C ALA A 83 -15.55 -6.56 -2.00
N VAL A 84 -14.51 -6.00 -2.60
CA VAL A 84 -13.20 -6.63 -2.72
C VAL A 84 -12.14 -5.69 -2.18
N ASP A 85 -11.30 -6.20 -1.27
CA ASP A 85 -10.20 -5.45 -0.67
C ASP A 85 -10.66 -4.17 0.03
N VAL A 86 -11.62 -4.32 0.95
CA VAL A 86 -12.26 -3.21 1.67
C VAL A 86 -12.12 -3.40 3.17
N GLY A 87 -10.96 -3.06 3.72
CA GLY A 87 -10.67 -3.20 5.16
C GLY A 87 -11.58 -2.38 6.08
N ASP A 88 -12.25 -1.34 5.55
CA ASP A 88 -13.20 -0.49 6.27
C ASP A 88 -14.36 -0.09 5.36
N ALA A 89 -15.61 -0.25 5.83
CA ALA A 89 -16.82 0.10 5.07
C ALA A 89 -16.90 1.59 4.66
N GLU A 90 -16.24 2.49 5.38
CA GLU A 90 -16.14 3.91 5.03
C GLU A 90 -15.42 4.13 3.68
N LEU A 91 -14.57 3.19 3.28
CA LEU A 91 -13.86 3.24 2.00
C LEU A 91 -14.77 2.96 0.79
N LEU A 92 -15.97 2.40 1.01
CA LEU A 92 -16.99 2.21 -0.02
C LEU A 92 -17.72 3.51 -0.41
N LYS A 93 -17.59 4.58 0.41
CA LYS A 93 -18.23 5.89 0.16
C LYS A 93 -19.76 5.78 -0.02
N GLY A 94 -20.32 6.40 -1.05
CA GLY A 94 -21.76 6.35 -1.35
C GLY A 94 -22.32 4.94 -1.56
N TRP A 95 -21.48 3.98 -1.93
CA TRP A 95 -21.89 2.59 -2.12
C TRP A 95 -22.20 1.88 -0.80
N ARG A 96 -21.61 2.31 0.33
CA ARG A 96 -21.99 1.80 1.65
C ARG A 96 -23.49 2.00 1.90
N GLY A 97 -23.98 3.25 1.83
CA GLY A 97 -25.38 3.56 2.07
C GLY A 97 -26.32 2.86 1.06
N LYS A 98 -25.86 2.72 -0.20
CA LYS A 98 -26.61 1.97 -1.22
C LYS A 98 -26.73 0.48 -0.85
N MET A 99 -25.66 -0.15 -0.40
CA MET A 99 -25.66 -1.55 0.03
C MET A 99 -26.53 -1.76 1.28
N GLU A 100 -26.53 -0.81 2.23
CA GLU A 100 -27.35 -0.89 3.46
C GLU A 100 -28.85 -0.96 3.18
N VAL A 101 -29.34 -0.27 2.14
CA VAL A 101 -30.77 -0.23 1.78
C VAL A 101 -31.15 -1.21 0.67
N SER A 102 -30.15 -1.86 0.05
CA SER A 102 -30.40 -2.81 -1.05
C SER A 102 -30.99 -4.13 -0.55
N LYS A 103 -31.79 -4.76 -1.44
CA LYS A 103 -32.27 -6.15 -1.28
C LYS A 103 -31.30 -7.19 -1.86
N GLY A 104 -30.27 -6.76 -2.59
CA GLY A 104 -29.26 -7.63 -3.17
C GLY A 104 -28.35 -8.24 -2.11
N VAL A 105 -27.83 -9.42 -2.39
CA VAL A 105 -26.86 -10.11 -1.51
C VAL A 105 -25.55 -9.32 -1.47
N ARG A 106 -24.96 -9.20 -0.30
CA ARG A 106 -23.73 -8.45 -0.07
C ARG A 106 -22.64 -9.39 0.45
N VAL A 107 -21.54 -9.41 -0.28
CA VAL A 107 -20.39 -10.28 0.00
C VAL A 107 -19.15 -9.43 0.18
N LEU A 108 -18.34 -9.75 1.16
CA LEU A 108 -16.98 -9.22 1.32
C LEU A 108 -15.96 -10.31 0.97
N VAL A 109 -14.97 -9.98 0.16
CA VAL A 109 -13.78 -10.80 -0.14
C VAL A 109 -12.56 -9.96 0.19
N ASP A 110 -11.82 -10.32 1.23
CA ASP A 110 -10.77 -9.47 1.76
C ASP A 110 -9.66 -10.25 2.48
N HIS A 111 -8.56 -9.57 2.77
CA HIS A 111 -7.46 -10.07 3.60
C HIS A 111 -7.21 -9.21 4.85
N HIS A 112 -7.91 -8.08 4.99
CA HIS A 112 -7.81 -7.20 6.14
C HIS A 112 -8.67 -7.67 7.32
N PRO A 113 -8.28 -7.38 8.59
CA PRO A 113 -9.17 -7.53 9.73
C PRO A 113 -10.42 -6.67 9.55
N TYR A 114 -11.57 -7.29 9.39
CA TYR A 114 -12.83 -6.58 9.14
C TYR A 114 -13.68 -6.47 10.41
N ARG A 115 -14.06 -5.25 10.77
CA ARG A 115 -14.78 -4.97 12.03
C ARG A 115 -16.30 -4.80 11.90
N ASP A 116 -16.79 -4.41 10.73
CA ASP A 116 -18.22 -4.11 10.51
C ASP A 116 -18.93 -5.23 9.73
N ALA A 117 -18.98 -6.42 10.32
CA ALA A 117 -19.59 -7.60 9.72
C ALA A 117 -21.11 -7.45 9.41
N LYS A 118 -21.77 -6.42 9.95
CA LYS A 118 -23.23 -6.24 9.76
C LYS A 118 -23.62 -5.76 8.37
N LEU A 119 -22.73 -5.16 7.63
CA LEU A 119 -22.99 -4.67 6.27
C LEU A 119 -23.13 -5.82 5.27
N PHE A 120 -22.46 -6.95 5.50
CA PHE A 120 -22.37 -8.06 4.56
C PHE A 120 -23.17 -9.27 5.02
N ASP A 121 -23.83 -9.94 4.08
CA ASP A 121 -24.54 -11.20 4.31
C ASP A 121 -23.56 -12.38 4.36
N HIS A 122 -22.43 -12.27 3.61
CA HIS A 122 -21.34 -13.25 3.61
C HIS A 122 -19.99 -12.53 3.69
N VAL A 123 -19.09 -13.08 4.50
CA VAL A 123 -17.73 -12.54 4.73
C VAL A 123 -16.71 -13.63 4.48
N ILE A 124 -15.86 -13.42 3.48
CA ILE A 124 -14.75 -14.31 3.11
C ILE A 124 -13.46 -13.54 3.33
N VAL A 125 -12.94 -13.61 4.53
CA VAL A 125 -11.74 -12.90 4.93
C VAL A 125 -10.69 -13.89 5.38
N ASP A 126 -9.44 -13.69 4.92
CA ASP A 126 -8.28 -14.43 5.41
C ASP A 126 -7.15 -13.47 5.78
N GLU A 127 -7.06 -13.13 7.05
CA GLU A 127 -6.02 -12.27 7.62
C GLU A 127 -4.61 -12.86 7.51
N GLN A 128 -4.47 -14.12 7.12
CA GLN A 128 -3.18 -14.75 6.85
C GLN A 128 -2.74 -14.55 5.39
N ALA A 129 -3.66 -14.24 4.49
CA ALA A 129 -3.31 -13.86 3.12
C ALA A 129 -2.58 -12.51 3.11
N THR A 130 -1.76 -12.30 2.09
CA THR A 130 -1.01 -11.05 1.92
C THR A 130 -1.77 -10.06 1.02
N SER A 131 -2.77 -10.55 0.27
CA SER A 131 -3.57 -9.78 -0.68
C SER A 131 -4.98 -10.34 -0.82
N ALA A 132 -5.94 -9.53 -1.24
CA ALA A 132 -7.29 -9.99 -1.58
C ALA A 132 -7.27 -10.92 -2.79
N ALA A 133 -6.31 -10.78 -3.70
CA ALA A 133 -6.12 -11.66 -4.84
C ALA A 133 -5.87 -13.12 -4.46
N GLU A 134 -5.19 -13.39 -3.35
CA GLU A 134 -5.02 -14.76 -2.84
C GLU A 134 -6.36 -15.38 -2.42
N VAL A 135 -7.22 -14.58 -1.79
CA VAL A 135 -8.55 -15.01 -1.39
C VAL A 135 -9.43 -15.27 -2.62
N VAL A 136 -9.40 -14.35 -3.59
CA VAL A 136 -10.12 -14.50 -4.88
C VAL A 136 -9.66 -15.72 -5.65
N PHE A 137 -8.36 -16.04 -5.69
CA PHE A 137 -7.86 -17.24 -6.35
C PHE A 137 -8.49 -18.52 -5.79
N ARG A 138 -8.72 -18.58 -4.47
CA ARG A 138 -9.41 -19.75 -3.84
C ARG A 138 -10.85 -19.90 -4.29
N LEU A 139 -11.57 -18.80 -4.57
CA LEU A 139 -12.93 -18.85 -5.07
C LEU A 139 -13.04 -19.58 -6.42
N PHE A 140 -12.04 -19.45 -7.31
CA PHE A 140 -11.98 -20.23 -8.55
C PHE A 140 -11.91 -21.73 -8.27
N SER A 141 -11.09 -22.14 -7.29
CA SER A 141 -10.95 -23.54 -6.90
C SER A 141 -12.24 -24.10 -6.27
N GLU A 142 -12.91 -23.31 -5.42
CA GLU A 142 -14.16 -23.67 -4.77
C GLU A 142 -15.32 -23.77 -5.78
N ALA A 143 -15.33 -22.91 -6.81
CA ALA A 143 -16.28 -22.94 -7.89
C ALA A 143 -16.00 -24.05 -8.93
N ASP A 144 -14.89 -24.77 -8.82
CA ASP A 144 -14.40 -25.74 -9.80
C ASP A 144 -14.23 -25.11 -11.21
N VAL A 145 -13.74 -23.85 -11.23
CA VAL A 145 -13.51 -23.07 -12.44
C VAL A 145 -12.01 -22.91 -12.66
N LYS A 146 -11.57 -23.23 -13.87
CA LYS A 146 -10.15 -23.06 -14.24
C LYS A 146 -9.85 -21.57 -14.47
N VAL A 147 -8.75 -21.11 -13.90
CA VAL A 147 -8.24 -19.75 -14.14
C VAL A 147 -7.63 -19.67 -15.54
N ASP A 148 -8.06 -18.72 -16.36
CA ASP A 148 -7.43 -18.46 -17.67
C ASP A 148 -6.12 -17.67 -17.51
N PRO A 149 -5.20 -17.69 -18.50
CA PRO A 149 -3.89 -17.06 -18.38
C PRO A 149 -3.96 -15.55 -18.10
N LYS A 150 -4.95 -14.84 -18.63
CA LYS A 150 -5.10 -13.39 -18.43
C LYS A 150 -5.55 -13.09 -17.01
N THR A 151 -6.47 -13.86 -16.48
CA THR A 151 -6.92 -13.75 -15.08
C THR A 151 -5.78 -14.17 -14.12
N ALA A 152 -5.00 -15.21 -14.46
CA ALA A 152 -3.84 -15.61 -13.70
C ALA A 152 -2.79 -14.47 -13.63
N GLN A 153 -2.57 -13.78 -14.74
CA GLN A 153 -1.68 -12.61 -14.79
C GLN A 153 -2.18 -11.47 -13.91
N ALA A 154 -3.47 -11.16 -13.95
CA ALA A 154 -4.06 -10.13 -13.11
C ALA A 154 -3.89 -10.46 -11.61
N LEU A 155 -4.21 -11.67 -11.19
CA LEU A 155 -4.03 -12.12 -9.81
C LEU A 155 -2.56 -12.10 -9.37
N LEU A 156 -1.63 -12.49 -10.25
CA LEU A 156 -0.20 -12.42 -9.97
C LEU A 156 0.27 -10.96 -9.75
N GLU A 157 -0.17 -10.03 -10.60
CA GLU A 157 0.17 -8.61 -10.46
C GLU A 157 -0.38 -8.03 -9.15
N ALA A 158 -1.60 -8.38 -8.77
CA ALA A 158 -2.20 -7.99 -7.50
C ALA A 158 -1.39 -8.51 -6.29
N ILE A 159 -1.07 -9.81 -6.26
CA ILE A 159 -0.25 -10.42 -5.20
C ILE A 159 1.13 -9.76 -5.12
N LEU A 160 1.79 -9.52 -6.25
CA LEU A 160 3.10 -8.86 -6.26
C LEU A 160 3.05 -7.43 -5.74
N TYR A 161 1.97 -6.71 -6.00
CA TYR A 161 1.79 -5.34 -5.51
C TYR A 161 1.73 -5.33 -3.97
N ASP A 162 0.79 -6.05 -3.40
CA ASP A 162 0.54 -6.03 -1.95
C ASP A 162 1.64 -6.73 -1.14
N SER A 163 2.24 -7.79 -1.70
CA SER A 163 3.36 -8.49 -1.05
C SER A 163 4.70 -7.75 -1.18
N SER A 164 4.73 -6.51 -1.68
CA SER A 164 5.99 -5.80 -1.98
C SER A 164 6.95 -6.65 -2.82
N HIS A 165 6.47 -7.15 -3.95
CA HIS A 165 7.20 -8.06 -4.85
C HIS A 165 7.66 -9.36 -4.18
N LEU A 166 6.81 -9.93 -3.30
CA LEU A 166 7.01 -11.15 -2.49
C LEU A 166 7.90 -10.96 -1.25
N ALA A 167 8.32 -9.74 -0.93
CA ALA A 167 9.17 -9.48 0.25
C ALA A 167 8.49 -9.86 1.57
N ILE A 168 7.16 -9.73 1.65
CA ILE A 168 6.36 -10.08 2.84
C ILE A 168 5.39 -11.24 2.60
N ALA A 169 5.48 -11.92 1.45
CA ALA A 169 4.61 -13.05 1.11
C ALA A 169 4.82 -14.22 2.07
N LYS A 170 3.71 -14.83 2.50
CA LYS A 170 3.71 -16.03 3.33
C LYS A 170 3.68 -17.30 2.47
N GLY A 171 3.85 -18.47 3.10
CA GLY A 171 3.98 -19.74 2.38
C GLY A 171 2.78 -20.09 1.48
N ASP A 172 1.55 -19.72 1.85
CA ASP A 172 0.37 -19.97 1.02
C ASP A 172 0.30 -19.00 -0.16
N GLY A 173 0.67 -17.74 0.01
CA GLY A 173 0.82 -16.78 -1.08
C GLY A 173 1.86 -17.22 -2.11
N LEU A 174 3.02 -17.71 -1.65
CA LEU A 174 4.04 -18.25 -2.56
C LEU A 174 3.54 -19.48 -3.33
N ARG A 175 2.78 -20.38 -2.69
CA ARG A 175 2.14 -21.52 -3.38
C ARG A 175 1.10 -21.05 -4.41
N THR A 176 0.34 -20.01 -4.10
CA THR A 176 -0.59 -19.40 -5.05
C THR A 176 0.14 -18.82 -6.26
N VAL A 177 1.24 -18.10 -6.04
CA VAL A 177 2.08 -17.60 -7.14
C VAL A 177 2.55 -18.71 -8.07
N VAL A 178 3.07 -19.83 -7.53
CA VAL A 178 3.49 -20.99 -8.35
C VAL A 178 2.33 -21.50 -9.20
N LYS A 179 1.13 -21.67 -8.64
CA LYS A 179 -0.04 -22.11 -9.40
C LYS A 179 -0.44 -21.12 -10.49
N LEU A 180 -0.35 -19.81 -10.23
CA LEU A 180 -0.64 -18.79 -11.25
C LEU A 180 0.35 -18.84 -12.42
N LEU A 181 1.65 -19.11 -12.14
CA LEU A 181 2.63 -19.36 -13.18
C LEU A 181 2.30 -20.61 -14.00
N ASP A 182 1.85 -21.71 -13.37
CA ASP A 182 1.38 -22.92 -14.04
C ASP A 182 0.14 -22.66 -14.93
N PHE A 183 -0.69 -21.67 -14.58
CA PHE A 183 -1.79 -21.19 -15.40
C PHE A 183 -1.39 -20.21 -16.50
N GLY A 184 -0.08 -19.92 -16.65
CA GLY A 184 0.46 -19.13 -17.76
C GLY A 184 0.71 -17.66 -17.42
N ALA A 185 0.69 -17.27 -16.16
CA ALA A 185 1.15 -15.94 -15.75
C ALA A 185 2.68 -15.80 -15.90
N ASP A 186 3.16 -14.57 -16.17
CA ASP A 186 4.58 -14.24 -16.29
C ASP A 186 5.00 -13.24 -15.19
N ILE A 187 5.85 -13.70 -14.29
CA ILE A 187 6.36 -12.89 -13.17
C ILE A 187 7.26 -11.73 -13.64
N THR A 188 7.95 -11.90 -14.76
CA THR A 188 8.82 -10.85 -15.34
C THR A 188 7.96 -9.74 -15.90
N GLU A 189 6.90 -10.10 -16.61
CA GLU A 189 5.90 -9.14 -17.09
C GLU A 189 5.22 -8.43 -15.93
N ALA A 190 4.73 -9.16 -14.92
CA ALA A 190 4.08 -8.58 -13.74
C ALA A 190 4.97 -7.55 -13.04
N ARG A 191 6.26 -7.87 -12.82
CA ARG A 191 7.23 -6.94 -12.22
C ARG A 191 7.48 -5.71 -13.09
N ARG A 192 7.45 -5.85 -14.41
CA ARG A 192 7.61 -4.74 -15.35
C ARG A 192 6.41 -3.80 -15.30
N GLU A 193 5.19 -4.34 -15.29
CA GLU A 193 3.95 -3.55 -15.29
C GLU A 193 3.73 -2.80 -13.96
N LEU A 194 4.12 -3.41 -12.85
CA LEU A 194 4.07 -2.80 -11.52
C LEU A 194 5.19 -1.79 -11.25
N ARG A 195 6.15 -1.69 -12.17
CA ARG A 195 7.25 -0.74 -12.03
C ARG A 195 6.73 0.68 -12.25
N THR A 196 6.71 1.46 -11.21
CA THR A 196 6.53 2.90 -11.31
C THR A 196 7.88 3.52 -11.66
N GLU A 197 7.95 4.25 -12.76
CA GLU A 197 9.12 5.08 -13.00
C GLU A 197 9.16 6.17 -11.93
N PRO A 198 10.26 6.27 -11.16
CA PRO A 198 10.37 7.33 -10.18
C PRO A 198 10.33 8.68 -10.90
N ASP A 199 9.66 9.64 -10.29
CA ASP A 199 9.66 11.02 -10.77
C ASP A 199 11.10 11.52 -10.97
N HIS A 200 11.38 12.18 -12.10
CA HIS A 200 12.74 12.66 -12.39
C HIS A 200 13.27 13.60 -11.31
N GLY A 201 12.40 14.43 -10.74
CA GLY A 201 12.74 15.29 -9.59
C GLY A 201 13.13 14.49 -8.35
N GLU A 202 12.40 13.39 -8.07
CA GLU A 202 12.75 12.46 -6.98
C GLU A 202 14.11 11.80 -7.19
N VAL A 203 14.39 11.31 -8.41
CA VAL A 203 15.70 10.73 -8.77
C VAL A 203 16.82 11.75 -8.55
N MET A 204 16.65 12.96 -9.10
CA MET A 204 17.63 14.04 -8.95
C MET A 204 17.80 14.46 -7.48
N ALA A 205 16.73 14.49 -6.69
CA ALA A 205 16.80 14.79 -5.27
C ALA A 205 17.63 13.74 -4.51
N LYS A 206 17.39 12.44 -4.78
CA LYS A 206 18.17 11.34 -4.17
C LYS A 206 19.65 11.44 -4.52
N LEU A 207 20.00 11.68 -5.79
CA LEU A 207 21.40 11.83 -6.22
C LEU A 207 22.07 13.05 -5.59
N LYS A 208 21.41 14.21 -5.57
CA LYS A 208 21.91 15.42 -4.91
C LYS A 208 22.03 15.24 -3.40
N GLY A 209 21.06 14.55 -2.78
CA GLY A 209 21.10 14.21 -1.36
C GLY A 209 22.29 13.33 -1.01
N ALA A 210 22.58 12.33 -1.85
CA ALA A 210 23.76 11.49 -1.68
C ALA A 210 25.08 12.27 -1.89
N GLN A 211 25.11 13.21 -2.82
CA GLN A 211 26.29 14.09 -3.04
C GLN A 211 26.57 15.01 -1.86
N ARG A 212 25.54 15.41 -1.10
CA ARG A 212 25.63 16.30 0.07
C ARG A 212 25.67 15.54 1.40
N LEU A 213 25.80 14.23 1.32
CA LEU A 213 25.82 13.34 2.47
C LEU A 213 26.94 13.70 3.44
N LYS A 214 26.60 13.83 4.72
CA LYS A 214 27.56 13.81 5.85
C LYS A 214 27.29 12.55 6.66
N VAL A 215 28.33 11.86 7.06
CA VAL A 215 28.24 10.61 7.84
C VAL A 215 28.71 10.88 9.27
N HIS A 216 27.92 10.45 10.24
CA HIS A 216 28.20 10.59 11.66
C HIS A 216 28.21 9.22 12.32
N LYS A 217 29.30 8.91 13.01
CA LYS A 217 29.38 7.73 13.86
C LYS A 217 28.90 8.09 15.27
N LEU A 218 27.91 7.34 15.77
CA LEU A 218 27.29 7.48 17.08
C LEU A 218 27.45 6.15 17.84
N GLY A 219 28.61 5.94 18.45
CA GLY A 219 28.99 4.63 19.01
C GLY A 219 29.09 3.57 17.92
N ASP A 220 28.24 2.53 18.02
CA ASP A 220 28.16 1.44 17.02
C ASP A 220 27.20 1.73 15.87
N TRP A 221 26.55 2.91 15.86
CA TRP A 221 25.54 3.28 14.88
C TRP A 221 26.06 4.35 13.91
N VAL A 222 25.51 4.31 12.71
CA VAL A 222 25.82 5.27 11.64
C VAL A 222 24.60 6.13 11.36
N ALA A 223 24.69 7.42 11.66
CA ALA A 223 23.72 8.40 11.22
C ALA A 223 24.23 9.12 9.97
N SER A 224 23.31 9.48 9.08
CA SER A 224 23.59 10.29 7.90
C SER A 224 22.74 11.54 7.89
N THR A 225 23.31 12.66 7.42
CA THR A 225 22.58 13.90 7.23
C THR A 225 22.76 14.43 5.82
N SER A 226 21.75 15.16 5.32
CA SER A 226 21.82 15.83 4.02
C SER A 226 20.80 16.97 3.95
N THR A 227 20.95 17.84 2.93
CA THR A 227 20.02 18.93 2.67
C THR A 227 19.50 18.90 1.24
N ILE A 228 18.17 19.09 1.06
CA ILE A 228 17.51 19.11 -0.24
C ILE A 228 16.20 19.89 -0.17
N GLY A 229 15.90 20.75 -1.13
CA GLY A 229 14.72 21.61 -1.14
C GLY A 229 13.36 20.87 -1.27
N SER A 230 13.35 19.63 -1.79
CA SER A 230 12.14 18.83 -1.93
C SER A 230 12.47 17.34 -1.83
N PHE A 231 11.44 16.47 -1.63
CA PHE A 231 11.61 15.01 -1.50
C PHE A 231 12.46 14.56 -0.29
N GLN A 232 12.50 15.33 0.80
CA GLN A 232 13.33 15.03 1.98
C GLN A 232 13.10 13.61 2.50
N ALA A 233 11.85 13.16 2.59
CA ALA A 233 11.49 11.82 3.06
C ALA A 233 12.03 10.70 2.13
N HIS A 234 12.02 10.92 0.81
CA HIS A 234 12.53 9.97 -0.19
C HIS A 234 14.06 9.89 -0.14
N VAL A 235 14.70 11.03 0.04
CA VAL A 235 16.17 11.10 0.24
C VAL A 235 16.57 10.41 1.53
N ALA A 236 15.89 10.68 2.66
CA ALA A 236 16.20 10.03 3.94
C ALA A 236 16.07 8.50 3.83
N ARG A 237 15.04 8.01 3.16
CA ARG A 237 14.88 6.57 2.89
C ARG A 237 16.01 6.02 2.02
N ALA A 238 16.42 6.75 0.98
CA ALA A 238 17.51 6.34 0.10
C ALA A 238 18.84 6.25 0.85
N LEU A 239 19.13 7.17 1.78
CA LEU A 239 20.34 7.15 2.61
C LEU A 239 20.36 5.96 3.58
N VAL A 240 19.20 5.56 4.13
CA VAL A 240 19.08 4.33 4.92
C VAL A 240 19.36 3.09 4.05
N TYR A 241 18.85 3.05 2.80
CA TYR A 241 19.16 1.97 1.87
C TYR A 241 20.64 1.92 1.46
N LEU A 242 21.35 3.05 1.47
CA LEU A 242 22.80 3.10 1.24
C LEU A 242 23.61 2.55 2.43
N GLY A 243 22.97 2.31 3.58
CA GLY A 243 23.63 1.68 4.73
C GLY A 243 23.61 2.47 6.03
N ALA A 244 23.02 3.67 6.06
CA ALA A 244 22.85 4.40 7.32
C ALA A 244 21.81 3.71 8.21
N ASP A 245 22.05 3.66 9.52
CA ASP A 245 21.06 3.19 10.49
C ASP A 245 19.94 4.23 10.69
N VAL A 246 20.32 5.52 10.67
CA VAL A 246 19.40 6.66 10.73
C VAL A 246 19.79 7.70 9.70
N ALA A 247 18.82 8.29 9.03
CA ALA A 247 19.02 9.42 8.12
C ALA A 247 18.16 10.62 8.54
N VAL A 248 18.76 11.80 8.56
CA VAL A 248 18.12 13.08 8.85
C VAL A 248 18.34 14.01 7.65
N VAL A 249 17.26 14.37 6.97
CA VAL A 249 17.32 15.21 5.77
C VAL A 249 16.46 16.46 5.96
N GLY A 250 17.12 17.62 5.93
CA GLY A 250 16.49 18.93 6.01
C GLY A 250 16.31 19.58 4.65
N GLY A 251 15.45 20.59 4.60
CA GLY A 251 15.29 21.43 3.43
C GLY A 251 14.26 22.52 3.63
N GLU A 252 14.51 23.69 3.04
CA GLU A 252 13.56 24.80 3.05
C GLU A 252 12.39 24.51 2.12
N SER A 253 11.19 24.74 2.58
CA SER A 253 9.95 24.65 1.83
C SER A 253 8.94 25.66 2.34
N GLU A 254 8.46 26.54 1.47
CA GLU A 254 7.45 27.55 1.79
C GLU A 254 7.82 28.47 2.97
N GLY A 255 9.10 28.77 3.12
CA GLY A 255 9.61 29.66 4.19
C GLY A 255 9.83 28.98 5.54
N GLU A 256 9.64 27.67 5.63
CA GLU A 256 9.95 26.86 6.82
C GLU A 256 11.00 25.79 6.49
N THR A 257 11.79 25.42 7.47
CA THR A 257 12.65 24.25 7.39
C THR A 257 11.84 22.99 7.68
N ARG A 258 11.78 22.08 6.70
CA ARG A 258 11.21 20.74 6.87
C ARG A 258 12.30 19.71 7.05
N VAL A 259 12.18 18.88 8.07
CA VAL A 259 13.11 17.79 8.35
C VAL A 259 12.40 16.46 8.32
N SER A 260 12.99 15.51 7.61
CA SER A 260 12.50 14.12 7.57
C SER A 260 13.54 13.17 8.15
N LEU A 261 13.09 12.28 9.03
CA LEU A 261 13.92 11.26 9.67
C LEU A 261 13.44 9.87 9.23
N ARG A 262 14.39 8.99 8.97
CA ARG A 262 14.13 7.56 8.70
C ARG A 262 15.18 6.72 9.40
N SER A 263 14.81 5.53 9.87
CA SER A 263 15.75 4.53 10.35
C SER A 263 15.47 3.17 9.74
N ASN A 264 16.48 2.30 9.77
CA ASN A 264 16.25 0.89 9.53
C ASN A 264 15.55 0.23 10.75
N GLN A 265 14.96 -0.95 10.52
CA GLN A 265 14.23 -1.67 11.56
C GLN A 265 15.15 -2.13 12.70
N ARG A 266 16.36 -2.58 12.37
CA ARG A 266 17.37 -3.01 13.36
C ARG A 266 17.67 -1.93 14.38
N PHE A 267 17.85 -0.67 13.93
CA PHE A 267 18.09 0.47 14.84
C PHE A 267 16.94 0.64 15.84
N SER A 268 15.70 0.67 15.36
CA SER A 268 14.51 0.78 16.21
C SER A 268 14.36 -0.39 17.18
N ASP A 269 14.58 -1.61 16.70
CA ASP A 269 14.40 -2.83 17.49
C ASP A 269 15.44 -2.97 18.62
N VAL A 270 16.69 -2.58 18.35
CA VAL A 270 17.77 -2.73 19.32
C VAL A 270 17.79 -1.55 20.31
N THR A 271 17.72 -0.32 19.82
CA THR A 271 17.84 0.87 20.67
C THR A 271 16.55 1.25 21.38
N LYS A 272 15.40 0.80 20.87
CA LYS A 272 14.05 1.23 21.28
C LYS A 272 13.80 2.74 21.12
N ILE A 273 14.65 3.44 20.38
CA ILE A 273 14.48 4.86 20.10
C ILE A 273 13.31 5.04 19.11
N GLN A 274 12.42 5.97 19.47
CA GLN A 274 11.25 6.35 18.69
C GLN A 274 11.53 7.67 17.98
N LEU A 275 11.71 7.68 16.65
CA LEU A 275 12.05 8.89 15.91
C LEU A 275 10.98 9.98 16.05
N GLY A 276 9.70 9.62 16.13
CA GLY A 276 8.60 10.56 16.33
C GLY A 276 8.68 11.27 17.67
N THR A 277 8.50 10.54 18.75
CA THR A 277 8.31 11.09 20.09
C THR A 277 9.60 11.53 20.76
N GLN A 278 10.74 10.82 20.53
CA GLN A 278 11.98 11.08 21.24
C GLN A 278 12.95 11.98 20.48
N ILE A 279 12.78 12.14 19.15
CA ILE A 279 13.59 13.02 18.33
C ILE A 279 12.76 14.19 17.80
N ALA A 280 11.78 13.95 16.91
CA ALA A 280 11.06 15.01 16.23
C ALA A 280 10.31 15.93 17.21
N GLU A 281 9.52 15.38 18.12
CA GLU A 281 8.77 16.17 19.10
C GLU A 281 9.70 16.89 20.08
N GLU A 282 10.82 16.27 20.51
CA GLU A 282 11.78 16.90 21.43
C GLU A 282 12.55 18.05 20.75
N VAL A 283 12.93 17.90 19.47
CA VAL A 283 13.56 18.97 18.70
C VAL A 283 12.58 20.13 18.49
N VAL A 284 11.33 19.86 18.16
CA VAL A 284 10.28 20.87 18.02
C VAL A 284 10.02 21.62 19.32
N LYS A 285 10.06 20.96 20.48
CA LYS A 285 9.96 21.64 21.80
C LYS A 285 11.10 22.65 22.03
N ARG A 286 12.29 22.38 21.48
CA ARG A 286 13.47 23.27 21.62
C ARG A 286 13.47 24.42 20.60
N LEU A 287 13.10 24.13 19.34
CA LEU A 287 13.23 25.07 18.23
C LEU A 287 11.91 25.78 17.84
N GLY A 288 10.81 25.32 18.39
CA GLY A 288 9.47 25.69 17.93
C GLY A 288 9.08 24.96 16.63
N GLY A 289 7.81 24.99 16.30
CA GLY A 289 7.28 24.35 15.10
C GLY A 289 6.28 23.23 15.42
N HIS A 290 6.11 22.28 14.50
CA HIS A 290 5.21 21.16 14.66
C HIS A 290 5.75 19.91 13.94
N GLY A 291 5.43 18.74 14.44
CA GLY A 291 5.86 17.48 13.83
C GLY A 291 5.61 16.30 14.75
N GLY A 292 6.03 15.12 14.29
CA GLY A 292 5.86 13.86 14.98
C GLY A 292 6.14 12.69 14.05
N GLY A 293 5.65 11.51 14.40
CA GLY A 293 5.81 10.32 13.57
C GLY A 293 5.81 9.03 14.38
N HIS A 294 6.33 7.99 13.77
CA HIS A 294 6.42 6.64 14.30
C HIS A 294 7.87 6.29 14.72
N SER A 295 8.08 5.04 15.10
CA SER A 295 9.39 4.55 15.54
C SER A 295 10.50 4.71 14.49
N THR A 296 10.22 4.41 13.22
CA THR A 296 11.21 4.39 12.12
C THR A 296 11.03 5.52 11.11
N ALA A 297 10.01 6.36 11.26
CA ALA A 297 9.71 7.45 10.33
C ALA A 297 9.10 8.64 11.07
N ALA A 298 9.73 9.81 10.94
CA ALA A 298 9.24 11.04 11.54
C ALA A 298 9.50 12.23 10.62
N SER A 299 8.79 13.33 10.87
CA SER A 299 9.04 14.60 10.21
C SER A 299 8.58 15.75 11.09
N PHE A 300 9.18 16.93 10.88
CA PHE A 300 8.75 18.16 11.52
C PHE A 300 9.06 19.37 10.65
N SER A 301 8.38 20.48 10.94
CA SER A 301 8.65 21.82 10.39
C SER A 301 9.02 22.79 11.51
N THR A 302 9.93 23.70 11.23
CA THR A 302 10.42 24.72 12.18
C THR A 302 10.87 25.98 11.43
N ASN A 303 10.89 27.11 12.14
CA ASN A 303 11.49 28.36 11.63
C ASN A 303 13.02 28.45 11.84
N ALA A 304 13.63 27.48 12.50
CA ALA A 304 15.09 27.40 12.64
C ALA A 304 15.75 27.08 11.29
N THR A 305 17.05 27.34 11.16
CA THR A 305 17.81 27.01 9.94
C THR A 305 17.94 25.50 9.73
N GLU A 306 18.18 25.07 8.48
CA GLU A 306 18.38 23.65 8.14
C GLU A 306 19.49 23.02 8.99
N ASP A 307 20.64 23.69 9.09
CA ASP A 307 21.80 23.21 9.86
C ASP A 307 21.46 23.08 11.35
N GLU A 308 20.79 24.07 11.92
CA GLU A 308 20.38 24.04 13.33
C GLU A 308 19.38 22.91 13.62
N ALA A 309 18.39 22.71 12.73
CA ALA A 309 17.40 21.66 12.87
C ALA A 309 18.03 20.26 12.76
N ILE A 310 18.92 20.05 11.78
CA ILE A 310 19.65 18.80 11.59
C ILE A 310 20.58 18.52 12.77
N ASP A 311 21.37 19.51 13.20
CA ASP A 311 22.30 19.36 14.31
C ASP A 311 21.59 19.00 15.62
N ASN A 312 20.42 19.58 15.89
CA ASN A 312 19.62 19.21 17.05
C ASN A 312 19.15 17.75 16.99
N CYS A 313 18.79 17.25 15.80
CA CYS A 313 18.45 15.83 15.64
C CYS A 313 19.63 14.91 15.92
N VAL A 314 20.81 15.21 15.36
CA VAL A 314 22.03 14.41 15.56
C VAL A 314 22.48 14.44 17.03
N LYS A 315 22.48 15.62 17.68
CA LYS A 315 22.78 15.75 19.11
C LYS A 315 21.81 14.94 19.96
N ARG A 316 20.50 15.00 19.64
CA ARG A 316 19.49 14.26 20.38
C ARG A 316 19.65 12.74 20.22
N LEU A 317 20.00 12.26 19.02
CA LEU A 317 20.35 10.86 18.78
C LEU A 317 21.55 10.44 19.63
N ALA A 318 22.62 11.25 19.64
CA ALA A 318 23.83 10.99 20.44
C ALA A 318 23.54 10.94 21.96
N GLU A 319 22.72 11.89 22.46
CA GLU A 319 22.27 11.91 23.86
C GLU A 319 21.56 10.57 24.24
N LEU A 320 20.63 10.11 23.40
CA LEU A 320 19.85 8.89 23.66
C LEU A 320 20.71 7.62 23.56
N LEU A 321 21.74 7.64 22.70
CA LEU A 321 22.69 6.53 22.54
C LEU A 321 23.84 6.57 23.57
N GLY A 322 23.94 7.64 24.38
CA GLY A 322 25.04 7.82 25.32
C GLY A 322 26.41 7.88 24.65
N SER A 323 26.48 8.45 23.43
CA SER A 323 27.70 8.49 22.60
C SER A 323 28.04 9.91 22.15
N GLU A 324 29.31 10.12 21.79
CA GLU A 324 29.76 11.33 21.12
C GLU A 324 29.47 11.29 19.62
N VAL A 325 29.37 12.47 18.99
CA VAL A 325 29.21 12.61 17.55
C VAL A 325 30.58 12.71 16.90
N HIS A 326 30.91 11.71 16.07
CA HIS A 326 32.13 11.76 15.25
C HIS A 326 31.74 11.89 13.78
N THR A 327 31.83 13.10 13.21
CA THR A 327 31.57 13.30 11.77
C THR A 327 32.79 12.81 10.97
N LEU A 328 32.52 11.93 10.02
CA LEU A 328 33.55 11.42 9.12
C LEU A 328 33.82 12.44 8.00
N PRO A 329 35.08 12.52 7.50
CA PRO A 329 35.48 13.41 6.44
C PRO A 329 34.80 13.15 5.11
#